data_50bd6433b7ff9e8d5749c16d21fe8c92
#
_entry.id   50bd6433b7ff9e8d5749c16d21fe8c92
#
_cell.length_a   1.000
_cell.length_b   1.000
_cell.length_c   1.000
_cell.angle_alpha   90.00
_cell.angle_beta   90.00
_cell.angle_gamma   90.00
#
_symmetry.space_group_name_H-M   'P 1'
#
loop_
_entity.id
_entity.type
_entity.pdbx_description
1 polymer ?
#
loop_
_entity_poly.entity_id
_entity_poly.type
_entity_poly.pdbx_seq_one_letter_code
_entity_poly.pdbx_strand_id
1 'polypeptide(L)'
;MLSMTLSTDERITNAHRAKLAYVYVRQSSPGQVRHHQESTELQYRLVERATLFGWPGERVHVIDDDLGKSGTSSRDRHGFQTLIAEVGLGKAGLVLSLDASRLARNNRDWHQLLELCSLFGVLIADGERLYDPAAYHDRLLLGLSGIMSEAELHQIKIRLHQGERQKAARGELRLPLPAGLIHNRDGSVTFNPDEEVQERLRLVFAKFRELRSAKAVMRYLRGSDLLLPVRPLLGPAPHDVVWQVADSARVVQILKNPAYAGAYVYGRRRRDPLRRQPGSERIGTVAVAPEDWSICLKDAHPAYVD
;
A
#
# COMPACT_ATOMS: atom_id res chain seq x y z
N MET A 1 26.49 -42.60 -3.66
CA MET A 1 25.05 -42.67 -3.99
C MET A 1 24.30 -42.70 -2.66
N LEU A 2 23.91 -41.53 -2.17
CA LEU A 2 23.03 -41.41 -1.00
C LEU A 2 21.58 -41.66 -1.51
N SER A 3 21.01 -42.78 -1.06
CA SER A 3 19.62 -43.13 -1.24
C SER A 3 18.79 -42.05 -0.53
N MET A 4 18.22 -41.11 -1.27
CA MET A 4 17.18 -40.22 -0.77
C MET A 4 15.96 -41.08 -0.46
N THR A 5 15.75 -41.39 0.81
CA THR A 5 14.51 -42.00 1.30
C THR A 5 13.36 -41.03 1.01
N LEU A 6 12.51 -41.39 0.04
CA LEU A 6 11.24 -40.73 -0.20
C LEU A 6 10.44 -40.73 1.12
N SER A 7 10.29 -39.61 1.74
CA SER A 7 9.36 -39.44 2.86
C SER A 7 7.94 -39.55 2.27
N THR A 8 7.42 -40.74 2.25
CA THR A 8 6.03 -41.00 1.81
C THR A 8 5.11 -40.61 2.97
N ASP A 9 4.64 -39.38 2.97
CA ASP A 9 3.53 -38.98 3.85
C ASP A 9 2.29 -39.76 3.41
N GLU A 10 1.69 -40.55 4.31
CA GLU A 10 0.54 -41.43 4.03
C GLU A 10 -0.68 -40.70 3.50
N ARG A 11 -0.75 -39.37 3.70
CA ARG A 11 -1.82 -38.51 3.15
C ARG A 11 -1.73 -38.35 1.63
N ILE A 12 -0.55 -38.54 1.03
CA ILE A 12 -0.35 -38.40 -0.41
C ILE A 12 -0.70 -39.72 -1.12
N THR A 13 -1.82 -39.74 -1.78
CA THR A 13 -2.28 -40.91 -2.53
C THR A 13 -1.89 -40.84 -4.01
N ASN A 14 -2.04 -41.96 -4.74
CA ASN A 14 -1.84 -42.00 -6.18
C ASN A 14 -2.81 -41.07 -6.93
N ALA A 15 -4.02 -40.87 -6.39
CA ALA A 15 -4.98 -39.92 -6.94
C ALA A 15 -4.48 -38.47 -6.90
N HIS A 16 -3.75 -38.07 -5.84
CA HIS A 16 -3.11 -36.75 -5.77
C HIS A 16 -2.00 -36.64 -6.82
N ARG A 17 -1.11 -37.65 -6.92
CA ARG A 17 0.02 -37.66 -7.86
C ARG A 17 -0.41 -37.76 -9.33
N ALA A 18 -1.60 -38.24 -9.60
CA ALA A 18 -2.19 -38.24 -10.96
C ALA A 18 -2.56 -36.85 -11.46
N LYS A 19 -2.70 -35.89 -10.55
CA LYS A 19 -2.96 -34.48 -10.82
C LYS A 19 -1.67 -33.65 -10.79
N LEU A 20 -1.78 -32.34 -11.05
CA LEU A 20 -0.66 -31.41 -11.04
C LEU A 20 -0.31 -30.92 -9.63
N ALA A 21 0.95 -30.58 -9.39
CA ALA A 21 1.38 -29.81 -8.24
C ALA A 21 1.61 -28.35 -8.64
N TYR A 22 1.06 -27.40 -7.89
CA TYR A 22 1.21 -25.98 -8.11
C TYR A 22 2.10 -25.35 -7.04
N VAL A 23 3.20 -24.74 -7.46
CA VAL A 23 4.07 -23.95 -6.60
C VAL A 23 3.69 -22.49 -6.77
N TYR A 24 3.10 -21.88 -5.72
CA TYR A 24 2.70 -20.48 -5.74
C TYR A 24 3.73 -19.63 -5.03
N VAL A 25 4.34 -18.71 -5.76
CA VAL A 25 5.39 -17.82 -5.26
C VAL A 25 4.89 -16.39 -5.20
N ARG A 26 4.96 -15.78 -4.02
CA ARG A 26 4.58 -14.40 -3.80
C ARG A 26 5.63 -13.66 -2.99
N GLN A 27 6.04 -12.50 -3.46
CA GLN A 27 6.90 -11.58 -2.70
C GLN A 27 6.15 -10.26 -2.40
N SER A 28 6.30 -9.76 -1.18
CA SER A 28 5.50 -8.65 -0.65
C SER A 28 6.15 -7.27 -0.78
N SER A 29 7.40 -7.13 -1.24
CA SER A 29 8.03 -5.81 -1.37
C SER A 29 8.86 -5.65 -2.64
N PRO A 30 8.80 -4.45 -3.29
CA PRO A 30 9.65 -4.13 -4.45
C PRO A 30 11.15 -4.13 -4.14
N GLY A 31 11.54 -3.97 -2.86
CA GLY A 31 12.93 -4.00 -2.43
C GLY A 31 13.55 -5.41 -2.44
N GLN A 32 12.74 -6.45 -2.26
CA GLN A 32 13.17 -7.85 -2.32
C GLN A 32 13.32 -8.37 -3.76
N VAL A 33 12.70 -7.69 -4.75
CA VAL A 33 12.84 -8.05 -6.17
C VAL A 33 14.25 -7.78 -6.72
N ARG A 34 15.05 -6.94 -6.06
CA ARG A 34 16.46 -6.70 -6.45
C ARG A 34 17.39 -7.88 -6.19
N HIS A 35 16.98 -8.84 -5.38
CA HIS A 35 17.69 -10.10 -5.15
C HIS A 35 16.98 -11.24 -5.91
N HIS A 36 17.03 -11.21 -7.23
CA HIS A 36 16.53 -12.29 -8.10
C HIS A 36 17.02 -13.69 -7.70
N GLN A 37 18.18 -13.77 -7.04
CA GLN A 37 18.77 -15.03 -6.58
C GLN A 37 17.95 -15.69 -5.47
N GLU A 38 17.49 -14.95 -4.44
CA GLU A 38 16.70 -15.52 -3.34
C GLU A 38 15.32 -16.04 -3.81
N SER A 39 14.69 -15.34 -4.76
CA SER A 39 13.39 -15.78 -5.31
C SER A 39 13.51 -17.06 -6.10
N THR A 40 14.53 -17.17 -6.92
CA THR A 40 14.82 -18.36 -7.74
C THR A 40 15.19 -19.55 -6.87
N GLU A 41 16.01 -19.36 -5.84
CA GLU A 41 16.40 -20.41 -4.91
C GLU A 41 15.20 -20.94 -4.09
N LEU A 42 14.30 -20.06 -3.67
CA LEU A 42 13.05 -20.44 -3.00
C LEU A 42 12.11 -21.23 -3.91
N GLN A 43 12.01 -20.88 -5.19
CA GLN A 43 11.26 -21.65 -6.19
C GLN A 43 11.83 -23.04 -6.35
N TYR A 44 13.14 -23.16 -6.50
CA TYR A 44 13.80 -24.47 -6.63
C TYR A 44 13.54 -25.36 -5.41
N ARG A 45 13.62 -24.84 -4.20
CA ARG A 45 13.32 -25.59 -2.98
C ARG A 45 11.90 -26.15 -2.94
N LEU A 46 10.92 -25.36 -3.37
CA LEU A 46 9.51 -25.81 -3.40
C LEU A 46 9.26 -26.83 -4.51
N VAL A 47 9.92 -26.69 -5.66
CA VAL A 47 9.86 -27.70 -6.75
C VAL A 47 10.52 -29.01 -6.29
N GLU A 48 11.70 -28.95 -5.66
CA GLU A 48 12.37 -30.11 -5.07
C GLU A 48 11.46 -30.80 -4.05
N ARG A 49 10.76 -30.02 -3.20
CA ARG A 49 9.82 -30.57 -2.21
C ARG A 49 8.65 -31.29 -2.87
N ALA A 50 8.08 -30.75 -3.97
CA ALA A 50 7.07 -31.45 -4.76
C ALA A 50 7.60 -32.78 -5.30
N THR A 51 8.84 -32.79 -5.77
CA THR A 51 9.51 -33.98 -6.28
C THR A 51 9.75 -35.03 -5.17
N LEU A 52 10.14 -34.57 -3.96
CA LEU A 52 10.26 -35.44 -2.78
C LEU A 52 8.92 -36.08 -2.37
N PHE A 53 7.80 -35.38 -2.60
CA PHE A 53 6.45 -35.92 -2.41
C PHE A 53 5.99 -36.85 -3.52
N GLY A 54 6.80 -37.04 -4.57
CA GLY A 54 6.59 -37.99 -5.65
C GLY A 54 5.92 -37.42 -6.90
N TRP A 55 5.90 -36.10 -7.09
CA TRP A 55 5.49 -35.48 -8.36
C TRP A 55 6.68 -35.42 -9.32
N PRO A 56 6.54 -35.94 -10.59
CA PRO A 56 7.53 -35.69 -11.63
C PRO A 56 7.66 -34.21 -11.93
N GLY A 57 8.88 -33.71 -12.21
CA GLY A 57 9.13 -32.30 -12.45
C GLY A 57 8.25 -31.66 -13.53
N GLU A 58 7.92 -32.43 -14.58
CA GLU A 58 7.02 -32.03 -15.67
C GLU A 58 5.55 -31.79 -15.22
N ARG A 59 5.17 -32.29 -14.06
CA ARG A 59 3.86 -32.09 -13.42
C ARG A 59 3.86 -31.05 -12.31
N VAL A 60 4.95 -30.34 -12.14
CA VAL A 60 5.08 -29.25 -11.18
C VAL A 60 5.02 -27.92 -11.93
N HIS A 61 3.98 -27.13 -11.66
CA HIS A 61 3.75 -25.84 -12.29
C HIS A 61 4.03 -24.72 -11.30
N VAL A 62 4.89 -23.77 -11.68
CA VAL A 62 5.21 -22.57 -10.88
C VAL A 62 4.30 -21.44 -11.33
N ILE A 63 3.63 -20.79 -10.37
CA ILE A 63 2.83 -19.58 -10.58
C ILE A 63 3.54 -18.43 -9.84
N ASP A 64 4.13 -17.52 -10.58
CA ASP A 64 4.92 -16.38 -10.10
C ASP A 64 4.45 -15.01 -10.62
N ASP A 65 3.31 -14.97 -11.33
CA ASP A 65 2.72 -13.76 -11.93
C ASP A 65 2.44 -12.63 -10.93
N ASP A 66 2.35 -12.97 -9.63
CA ASP A 66 2.07 -12.03 -8.54
C ASP A 66 3.34 -11.49 -7.84
N LEU A 67 4.53 -11.77 -8.40
CA LEU A 67 5.80 -11.24 -7.91
C LEU A 67 5.90 -9.72 -8.08
N GLY A 68 6.30 -9.02 -7.02
CA GLY A 68 6.55 -7.58 -7.07
C GLY A 68 5.32 -6.67 -7.16
N LYS A 69 4.12 -7.22 -7.23
CA LYS A 69 2.89 -6.44 -7.26
C LYS A 69 2.42 -6.12 -5.84
N SER A 70 2.71 -4.91 -5.36
CA SER A 70 2.08 -4.35 -4.15
C SER A 70 0.67 -3.90 -4.51
N GLY A 71 -0.28 -4.84 -4.61
CA GLY A 71 -1.63 -4.53 -5.04
C GLY A 71 -2.58 -4.35 -3.87
N THR A 72 -3.24 -3.22 -3.80
CA THR A 72 -4.43 -2.96 -2.99
C THR A 72 -5.72 -3.37 -3.72
N SER A 73 -5.66 -3.84 -4.98
CA SER A 73 -6.84 -4.27 -5.74
C SER A 73 -6.80 -5.78 -6.02
N SER A 74 -7.92 -6.46 -5.79
CA SER A 74 -8.11 -7.89 -6.07
C SER A 74 -8.15 -8.20 -7.58
N ARG A 75 -8.26 -7.18 -8.44
CA ARG A 75 -8.37 -7.33 -9.91
C ARG A 75 -7.04 -7.63 -10.62
N ASP A 76 -5.89 -7.38 -9.97
CA ASP A 76 -4.57 -7.53 -10.60
C ASP A 76 -3.83 -8.82 -10.18
N ARG A 77 -4.56 -9.84 -9.69
CA ARG A 77 -3.98 -11.07 -9.12
C ARG A 77 -4.20 -12.26 -10.06
N HIS A 78 -3.60 -12.18 -11.23
CA HIS A 78 -3.74 -13.25 -12.24
C HIS A 78 -3.23 -14.60 -11.73
N GLY A 79 -2.10 -14.63 -11.01
CA GLY A 79 -1.53 -15.85 -10.47
C GLY A 79 -2.45 -16.55 -9.45
N PHE A 80 -3.00 -15.82 -8.48
CA PHE A 80 -3.94 -16.41 -7.52
C PHE A 80 -5.25 -16.84 -8.16
N GLN A 81 -5.78 -16.07 -9.12
CA GLN A 81 -6.99 -16.44 -9.84
C GLN A 81 -6.77 -17.70 -10.68
N THR A 82 -5.60 -17.83 -11.32
CA THR A 82 -5.21 -19.05 -12.03
C THR A 82 -5.17 -20.24 -11.09
N LEU A 83 -4.53 -20.09 -9.91
CA LEU A 83 -4.49 -21.15 -8.90
C LEU A 83 -5.90 -21.60 -8.48
N ILE A 84 -6.78 -20.66 -8.14
CA ILE A 84 -8.18 -20.94 -7.75
C ILE A 84 -8.93 -21.66 -8.88
N ALA A 85 -8.74 -21.23 -10.13
CA ALA A 85 -9.37 -21.86 -11.29
C ALA A 85 -8.87 -23.29 -11.51
N GLU A 86 -7.58 -23.55 -11.44
CA GLU A 86 -6.99 -24.88 -11.62
C GLU A 86 -7.38 -25.84 -10.50
N VAL A 87 -7.48 -25.35 -9.25
CA VAL A 87 -8.04 -26.12 -8.12
C VAL A 87 -9.51 -26.44 -8.37
N GLY A 88 -10.33 -25.45 -8.76
CA GLY A 88 -11.75 -25.60 -9.03
C GLY A 88 -12.07 -26.51 -10.23
N LEU A 89 -11.15 -26.63 -11.19
CA LEU A 89 -11.23 -27.58 -12.29
C LEU A 89 -10.79 -29.00 -11.90
N GLY A 90 -10.40 -29.24 -10.64
CA GLY A 90 -9.97 -30.55 -10.16
C GLY A 90 -8.61 -31.00 -10.68
N LYS A 91 -7.83 -30.14 -11.32
CA LYS A 91 -6.52 -30.47 -11.90
C LYS A 91 -5.38 -30.49 -10.86
N ALA A 92 -5.54 -29.80 -9.74
CA ALA A 92 -4.56 -29.76 -8.68
C ALA A 92 -4.66 -30.98 -7.75
N GLY A 93 -3.53 -31.54 -7.39
CA GLY A 93 -3.39 -32.54 -6.33
C GLY A 93 -2.63 -32.00 -5.11
N LEU A 94 -1.76 -31.00 -5.35
CA LEU A 94 -0.96 -30.37 -4.31
C LEU A 94 -0.76 -28.89 -4.64
N VAL A 95 -0.86 -28.05 -3.63
CA VAL A 95 -0.49 -26.62 -3.68
C VAL A 95 0.64 -26.38 -2.70
N LEU A 96 1.77 -25.82 -3.17
CA LEU A 96 2.92 -25.51 -2.35
C LEU A 96 3.16 -23.99 -2.29
N SER A 97 3.53 -23.53 -1.10
CA SER A 97 4.01 -22.17 -0.87
C SER A 97 5.11 -22.20 0.19
N LEU A 98 5.91 -21.14 0.28
CA LEU A 98 6.93 -21.02 1.32
C LEU A 98 6.32 -21.05 2.72
N ASP A 99 5.16 -20.46 2.88
CA ASP A 99 4.35 -20.40 4.09
C ASP A 99 2.89 -20.44 3.69
N ALA A 100 2.11 -21.34 4.28
CA ALA A 100 0.70 -21.50 3.98
C ALA A 100 -0.09 -20.19 4.10
N SER A 101 0.25 -19.35 5.10
CA SER A 101 -0.38 -18.05 5.31
C SER A 101 -0.13 -17.05 4.16
N ARG A 102 0.86 -17.31 3.31
CA ARG A 102 1.21 -16.45 2.16
C ARG A 102 0.46 -16.80 0.88
N LEU A 103 -0.31 -17.89 0.86
CA LEU A 103 -1.15 -18.28 -0.28
C LEU A 103 -2.25 -17.25 -0.56
N ALA A 104 -2.78 -16.60 0.47
CA ALA A 104 -3.78 -15.56 0.31
C ALA A 104 -3.35 -14.23 0.97
N ARG A 105 -4.00 -13.13 0.64
CA ARG A 105 -3.72 -11.78 1.21
C ARG A 105 -4.74 -11.34 2.25
N ASN A 106 -5.87 -11.97 2.27
CA ASN A 106 -6.97 -11.68 3.18
C ASN A 106 -7.74 -12.95 3.52
N ASN A 107 -8.49 -12.92 4.59
CA ASN A 107 -9.25 -14.07 5.07
C ASN A 107 -10.27 -14.59 4.06
N ARG A 108 -10.88 -13.74 3.26
CA ARG A 108 -11.86 -14.16 2.26
C ARG A 108 -11.24 -15.07 1.21
N ASP A 109 -10.12 -14.64 0.61
CA ASP A 109 -9.40 -15.40 -0.40
C ASP A 109 -8.82 -16.69 0.20
N TRP A 110 -8.35 -16.60 1.46
CA TRP A 110 -7.86 -17.75 2.22
C TRP A 110 -8.93 -18.82 2.44
N HIS A 111 -10.09 -18.43 2.96
CA HIS A 111 -11.20 -19.36 3.16
C HIS A 111 -11.69 -19.94 1.85
N GLN A 112 -11.79 -19.16 0.79
CA GLN A 112 -12.16 -19.65 -0.53
C GLN A 112 -11.19 -20.73 -1.03
N LEU A 113 -9.89 -20.53 -0.90
CA LEU A 113 -8.88 -21.52 -1.28
C LEU A 113 -9.01 -22.79 -0.44
N LEU A 114 -9.15 -22.68 0.89
CA LEU A 114 -9.31 -23.82 1.78
C LEU A 114 -10.57 -24.65 1.47
N GLU A 115 -11.67 -23.97 1.19
CA GLU A 115 -12.93 -24.64 0.82
C GLU A 115 -12.80 -25.44 -0.48
N LEU A 116 -12.20 -24.81 -1.51
CA LEU A 116 -11.96 -25.48 -2.78
C LEU A 116 -10.97 -26.65 -2.61
N CYS A 117 -9.88 -26.48 -1.90
CA CYS A 117 -8.92 -27.56 -1.64
C CYS A 117 -9.59 -28.71 -0.89
N SER A 118 -10.42 -28.43 0.11
CA SER A 118 -11.18 -29.46 0.85
C SER A 118 -12.17 -30.19 -0.04
N LEU A 119 -12.88 -29.48 -0.92
CA LEU A 119 -13.90 -30.03 -1.81
C LEU A 119 -13.30 -30.94 -2.89
N PHE A 120 -12.15 -30.56 -3.47
CA PHE A 120 -11.50 -31.28 -4.57
C PHE A 120 -10.40 -32.23 -4.12
N GLY A 121 -10.19 -32.39 -2.79
CA GLY A 121 -9.17 -33.24 -2.21
C GLY A 121 -7.77 -32.80 -2.60
N VAL A 122 -7.47 -31.49 -2.49
CA VAL A 122 -6.17 -30.91 -2.80
C VAL A 122 -5.39 -30.69 -1.50
N LEU A 123 -4.19 -31.23 -1.44
CA LEU A 123 -3.29 -31.03 -0.30
C LEU A 123 -2.61 -29.66 -0.37
N ILE A 124 -2.29 -29.08 0.78
CA ILE A 124 -1.51 -27.85 0.89
C ILE A 124 -0.19 -28.17 1.61
N ALA A 125 0.92 -27.69 1.08
CA ALA A 125 2.21 -27.81 1.73
C ALA A 125 2.91 -26.46 1.85
N ASP A 126 3.60 -26.25 2.96
CA ASP A 126 4.54 -25.15 3.14
C ASP A 126 5.99 -25.67 3.25
N GLY A 127 6.92 -24.80 3.66
CA GLY A 127 8.32 -25.16 3.87
C GLY A 127 8.54 -26.27 4.87
N GLU A 128 7.61 -26.51 5.80
CA GLU A 128 7.79 -27.43 6.94
C GLU A 128 6.80 -28.61 6.91
N ARG A 129 5.55 -28.37 6.56
CA ARG A 129 4.45 -29.32 6.79
C ARG A 129 3.60 -29.56 5.53
N LEU A 130 2.91 -30.68 5.55
CA LEU A 130 1.83 -31.02 4.63
C LEU A 130 0.50 -30.98 5.40
N TYR A 131 -0.53 -30.42 4.78
CA TYR A 131 -1.86 -30.26 5.36
C TYR A 131 -2.90 -30.86 4.43
N ASP A 132 -3.88 -31.53 5.01
CA ASP A 132 -5.11 -31.93 4.33
C ASP A 132 -6.25 -31.00 4.78
N PRO A 133 -6.71 -30.06 3.91
CA PRO A 133 -7.80 -29.14 4.27
C PRO A 133 -9.15 -29.83 4.56
N ALA A 134 -9.33 -31.10 4.18
CA ALA A 134 -10.50 -31.89 4.53
C ALA A 134 -10.41 -32.45 5.97
N ALA A 135 -9.19 -32.64 6.49
CA ALA A 135 -8.98 -33.11 7.85
C ALA A 135 -9.21 -31.99 8.87
N TYR A 136 -10.01 -32.25 9.91
CA TYR A 136 -10.39 -31.25 10.92
C TYR A 136 -9.19 -30.55 11.57
N HIS A 137 -8.17 -31.29 11.97
CA HIS A 137 -6.97 -30.76 12.64
C HIS A 137 -6.16 -29.83 11.74
N ASP A 138 -5.91 -30.25 10.50
CA ASP A 138 -5.15 -29.48 9.53
C ASP A 138 -5.91 -28.23 9.11
N ARG A 139 -7.24 -28.36 8.93
CA ARG A 139 -8.11 -27.20 8.63
C ARG A 139 -8.12 -26.16 9.76
N LEU A 140 -8.10 -26.61 11.03
CA LEU A 140 -7.98 -25.72 12.18
C LEU A 140 -6.63 -24.98 12.20
N LEU A 141 -5.52 -25.71 11.97
CA LEU A 141 -4.18 -25.09 11.90
C LEU A 141 -4.07 -24.08 10.78
N LEU A 142 -4.55 -24.42 9.58
CA LEU A 142 -4.58 -23.51 8.44
C LEU A 142 -5.47 -22.28 8.71
N GLY A 143 -6.60 -22.45 9.35
CA GLY A 143 -7.48 -21.37 9.77
C GLY A 143 -6.82 -20.41 10.75
N LEU A 144 -6.13 -20.94 11.77
CA LEU A 144 -5.37 -20.14 12.73
C LEU A 144 -4.22 -19.39 12.08
N SER A 145 -3.49 -20.03 11.18
CA SER A 145 -2.38 -19.37 10.43
C SER A 145 -2.88 -18.17 9.63
N GLY A 146 -4.03 -18.27 8.99
CA GLY A 146 -4.66 -17.15 8.28
C GLY A 146 -5.04 -15.99 9.19
N ILE A 147 -5.66 -16.28 10.34
CA ILE A 147 -6.06 -15.28 11.34
C ILE A 147 -4.84 -14.60 11.97
N MET A 148 -3.80 -15.37 12.33
CA MET A 148 -2.57 -14.83 12.92
C MET A 148 -1.86 -13.88 11.95
N SER A 149 -1.76 -14.23 10.68
CA SER A 149 -1.15 -13.38 9.65
C SER A 149 -1.89 -12.04 9.51
N GLU A 150 -3.22 -12.03 9.60
CA GLU A 150 -4.01 -10.78 9.57
C GLU A 150 -3.82 -9.96 10.85
N ALA A 151 -3.78 -10.60 12.02
CA ALA A 151 -3.53 -9.94 13.29
C ALA A 151 -2.14 -9.28 13.34
N GLU A 152 -1.11 -9.94 12.82
CA GLU A 152 0.23 -9.37 12.71
C GLU A 152 0.25 -8.13 11.80
N LEU A 153 -0.37 -8.21 10.64
CA LEU A 153 -0.51 -7.07 9.73
C LEU A 153 -1.28 -5.91 10.38
N HIS A 154 -2.31 -6.23 11.18
CA HIS A 154 -3.06 -5.23 11.92
C HIS A 154 -2.18 -4.54 12.99
N GLN A 155 -1.41 -5.32 13.74
CA GLN A 155 -0.46 -4.78 14.72
C GLN A 155 0.63 -3.91 14.08
N ILE A 156 1.19 -4.32 12.94
CA ILE A 156 2.15 -3.51 12.19
C ILE A 156 1.52 -2.18 11.77
N LYS A 157 0.30 -2.20 11.23
CA LYS A 157 -0.44 -0.97 10.86
C LYS A 157 -0.66 -0.05 12.06
N ILE A 158 -1.05 -0.60 13.21
CA ILE A 158 -1.22 0.17 14.45
C ILE A 158 0.10 0.83 14.86
N ARG A 159 1.21 0.06 14.89
CA ARG A 159 2.52 0.58 15.27
C ARG A 159 3.01 1.68 14.32
N LEU A 160 2.83 1.49 13.02
CA LEU A 160 3.17 2.50 12.01
C LEU A 160 2.35 3.78 12.21
N HIS A 161 1.05 3.65 12.44
CA HIS A 161 0.16 4.80 12.67
C HIS A 161 0.46 5.53 13.98
N GLN A 162 0.81 4.79 15.03
CA GLN A 162 1.27 5.38 16.30
C GLN A 162 2.60 6.12 16.12
N GLY A 163 3.57 5.51 15.43
CA GLY A 163 4.85 6.14 15.11
C GLY A 163 4.71 7.41 14.25
N GLU A 164 3.81 7.39 13.27
CA GLU A 164 3.45 8.55 12.46
C GLU A 164 2.87 9.68 13.33
N ARG A 165 1.92 9.37 14.21
CA ARG A 165 1.34 10.34 15.15
C ARG A 165 2.37 10.91 16.13
N GLN A 166 3.26 10.08 16.65
CA GLN A 166 4.33 10.55 17.55
C GLN A 166 5.30 11.50 16.84
N LYS A 167 5.72 11.17 15.61
CA LYS A 167 6.55 12.07 14.80
C LYS A 167 5.81 13.37 14.48
N ALA A 168 4.51 13.26 14.16
CA ALA A 168 3.68 14.45 13.91
C ALA A 168 3.55 15.32 15.16
N ALA A 169 3.37 14.73 16.36
CA ALA A 169 3.29 15.47 17.62
C ALA A 169 4.55 16.30 17.93
N ARG A 170 5.73 15.84 17.46
CA ARG A 170 7.00 16.57 17.57
C ARG A 170 7.29 17.48 16.37
N GLY A 171 6.40 17.54 15.36
CA GLY A 171 6.65 18.30 14.13
C GLY A 171 7.67 17.66 13.17
N GLU A 172 8.14 16.45 13.45
CA GLU A 172 9.18 15.76 12.68
C GLU A 172 8.66 15.01 11.45
N LEU A 173 7.34 14.80 11.36
CA LEU A 173 6.76 14.13 10.21
C LEU A 173 6.75 15.07 9.00
N ARG A 174 7.47 14.70 7.95
CA ARG A 174 7.50 15.49 6.70
C ARG A 174 6.13 15.45 6.02
N LEU A 175 5.41 16.55 6.11
CA LEU A 175 4.15 16.75 5.40
C LEU A 175 4.39 17.46 4.06
N PRO A 176 3.52 17.24 3.05
CA PRO A 176 3.59 18.02 1.82
C PRO A 176 3.45 19.51 2.11
N LEU A 177 4.42 20.30 1.66
CA LEU A 177 4.43 21.75 1.83
C LEU A 177 3.78 22.46 0.62
N PRO A 178 3.10 23.60 0.83
CA PRO A 178 2.61 24.42 -0.27
C PRO A 178 3.76 25.10 -1.01
N ALA A 179 3.46 25.73 -2.15
CA ALA A 179 4.43 26.61 -2.82
C ALA A 179 4.92 27.69 -1.85
N GLY A 180 6.16 28.07 -1.97
CA GLY A 180 6.78 29.08 -1.08
C GLY A 180 7.48 28.51 0.15
N LEU A 181 7.29 27.24 0.49
CA LEU A 181 7.99 26.56 1.58
C LEU A 181 8.73 25.32 1.07
N ILE A 182 9.88 25.00 1.67
CA ILE A 182 10.66 23.81 1.34
C ILE A 182 11.15 23.10 2.61
N HIS A 183 11.39 21.81 2.51
CA HIS A 183 12.12 21.05 3.53
C HIS A 183 13.62 21.11 3.24
N ASN A 184 14.39 21.48 4.23
CA ASN A 184 15.83 21.34 4.21
C ASN A 184 16.27 19.89 4.44
N ARG A 185 17.58 19.62 4.28
CA ARG A 185 18.15 18.28 4.52
C ARG A 185 18.01 17.83 5.98
N ASP A 186 18.13 18.76 6.93
CA ASP A 186 17.96 18.52 8.37
C ASP A 186 16.51 18.32 8.81
N GLY A 187 15.54 18.52 7.90
CA GLY A 187 14.11 18.39 8.17
C GLY A 187 13.41 19.70 8.55
N SER A 188 14.16 20.77 8.78
CA SER A 188 13.58 22.11 9.02
C SER A 188 12.83 22.61 7.79
N VAL A 189 11.87 23.50 7.99
CA VAL A 189 11.12 24.15 6.92
C VAL A 189 11.55 25.60 6.79
N THR A 190 11.86 26.02 5.56
CA THR A 190 12.25 27.38 5.22
C THR A 190 11.47 27.91 4.03
N PHE A 191 11.61 29.21 3.75
CA PHE A 191 11.07 29.77 2.51
C PHE A 191 11.72 29.13 1.29
N ASN A 192 10.92 29.01 0.22
CA ASN A 192 11.46 28.65 -1.09
C ASN A 192 12.53 29.70 -1.48
N PRO A 193 13.72 29.29 -1.97
CA PRO A 193 14.78 30.24 -2.36
C PRO A 193 14.39 31.11 -3.57
N ASP A 194 13.38 30.75 -4.32
CA ASP A 194 12.86 31.55 -5.42
C ASP A 194 12.11 32.77 -4.88
N GLU A 195 12.71 33.96 -5.07
CA GLU A 195 12.18 35.24 -4.61
C GLU A 195 10.87 35.60 -5.30
N GLU A 196 10.70 35.25 -6.57
CA GLU A 196 9.44 35.52 -7.30
C GLU A 196 8.27 34.79 -6.66
N VAL A 197 8.49 33.54 -6.23
CA VAL A 197 7.48 32.74 -5.51
C VAL A 197 7.14 33.41 -4.17
N GLN A 198 8.15 33.88 -3.43
CA GLN A 198 7.92 34.55 -2.15
C GLN A 198 7.16 35.86 -2.31
N GLU A 199 7.58 36.72 -3.24
CA GLU A 199 6.95 38.00 -3.49
C GLU A 199 5.51 37.84 -3.96
N ARG A 200 5.24 36.86 -4.83
CA ARG A 200 3.89 36.60 -5.30
C ARG A 200 2.96 36.17 -4.16
N LEU A 201 3.44 35.35 -3.23
CA LEU A 201 2.64 34.95 -2.07
C LEU A 201 2.41 36.13 -1.12
N ARG A 202 3.44 36.96 -0.83
CA ARG A 202 3.30 38.20 -0.03
C ARG A 202 2.29 39.13 -0.67
N LEU A 203 2.33 39.30 -2.00
CA LEU A 203 1.38 40.12 -2.74
C LEU A 203 -0.07 39.61 -2.58
N VAL A 204 -0.31 38.31 -2.60
CA VAL A 204 -1.64 37.75 -2.36
C VAL A 204 -2.20 38.16 -1.01
N PHE A 205 -1.38 38.04 0.06
CA PHE A 205 -1.80 38.43 1.41
C PHE A 205 -1.98 39.94 1.52
N ALA A 206 -1.07 40.74 0.97
CA ALA A 206 -1.17 42.20 0.97
C ALA A 206 -2.44 42.69 0.26
N LYS A 207 -2.71 42.15 -0.94
CA LYS A 207 -3.91 42.49 -1.71
C LYS A 207 -5.19 42.00 -1.05
N PHE A 208 -5.15 40.90 -0.32
CA PHE A 208 -6.31 40.48 0.46
C PHE A 208 -6.59 41.39 1.66
N ARG A 209 -5.58 41.91 2.32
CA ARG A 209 -5.76 42.93 3.39
C ARG A 209 -6.41 44.20 2.84
N GLU A 210 -6.05 44.62 1.61
CA GLU A 210 -6.60 45.79 0.93
C GLU A 210 -8.01 45.55 0.43
N LEU A 211 -8.23 44.48 -0.36
CA LEU A 211 -9.45 44.24 -1.13
C LEU A 211 -10.52 43.43 -0.38
N ARG A 212 -10.17 42.79 0.72
CA ARG A 212 -11.04 41.97 1.58
C ARG A 212 -11.85 40.88 0.87
N SER A 213 -11.46 40.51 -0.35
CA SER A 213 -12.17 39.52 -1.17
C SER A 213 -11.21 38.70 -2.02
N ALA A 214 -11.24 37.38 -1.88
CA ALA A 214 -10.43 36.48 -2.70
C ALA A 214 -10.72 36.60 -4.21
N LYS A 215 -11.99 36.88 -4.56
CA LYS A 215 -12.39 37.13 -5.95
C LYS A 215 -11.83 38.46 -6.50
N ALA A 216 -11.72 39.48 -5.65
CA ALA A 216 -11.08 40.74 -6.02
C ALA A 216 -9.58 40.57 -6.21
N VAL A 217 -8.90 39.84 -5.31
CA VAL A 217 -7.47 39.48 -5.45
C VAL A 217 -7.24 38.72 -6.76
N MET A 218 -8.06 37.71 -7.07
CA MET A 218 -7.97 36.97 -8.34
C MET A 218 -8.10 37.91 -9.55
N ARG A 219 -9.09 38.84 -9.54
CA ARG A 219 -9.26 39.81 -10.64
C ARG A 219 -8.07 40.74 -10.78
N TYR A 220 -7.51 41.20 -9.66
CA TYR A 220 -6.31 42.04 -9.66
C TYR A 220 -5.14 41.27 -10.31
N LEU A 221 -4.85 40.03 -9.87
CA LEU A 221 -3.77 39.23 -10.43
C LEU A 221 -3.93 38.99 -11.93
N ARG A 222 -5.15 38.67 -12.40
CA ARG A 222 -5.43 38.50 -13.83
C ARG A 222 -5.31 39.80 -14.64
N GLY A 223 -5.77 40.91 -14.07
CA GLY A 223 -5.67 42.23 -14.72
C GLY A 223 -4.24 42.74 -14.85
N SER A 224 -3.35 42.25 -13.99
CA SER A 224 -1.91 42.54 -14.01
C SER A 224 -1.07 41.43 -14.67
N ASP A 225 -1.71 40.46 -15.29
CA ASP A 225 -1.08 39.27 -15.92
C ASP A 225 -0.14 38.48 -14.99
N LEU A 226 -0.51 38.41 -13.71
CA LEU A 226 0.30 37.77 -12.67
C LEU A 226 -0.19 36.34 -12.41
N LEU A 227 0.69 35.36 -12.65
CA LEU A 227 0.44 33.94 -12.37
C LEU A 227 0.62 33.64 -10.87
N LEU A 228 -0.02 32.56 -10.40
CA LEU A 228 0.13 32.02 -9.05
C LEU A 228 1.05 30.81 -9.02
N PRO A 229 2.00 30.72 -8.04
CA PRO A 229 2.79 29.54 -7.83
C PRO A 229 1.95 28.43 -7.17
N VAL A 230 2.00 27.25 -7.72
CA VAL A 230 1.29 26.06 -7.25
C VAL A 230 2.24 24.89 -7.19
N ARG A 231 2.14 24.07 -6.14
CA ARG A 231 2.87 22.81 -6.03
C ARG A 231 1.90 21.65 -6.13
N PRO A 232 1.74 21.02 -7.30
CA PRO A 232 0.89 19.86 -7.47
C PRO A 232 1.51 18.65 -6.75
N LEU A 233 0.66 17.81 -6.13
CA LEU A 233 1.10 16.54 -5.53
C LEU A 233 1.11 15.39 -6.54
N LEU A 234 0.40 15.55 -7.65
CA LEU A 234 0.23 14.56 -8.71
C LEU A 234 0.34 15.26 -10.07
N GLY A 235 0.60 14.50 -11.12
CA GLY A 235 0.69 15.00 -12.48
C GLY A 235 2.11 14.99 -13.05
N PRO A 236 2.38 15.70 -14.15
CA PRO A 236 3.66 15.63 -14.86
C PRO A 236 4.85 16.18 -14.08
N ALA A 237 4.64 17.16 -13.20
CA ALA A 237 5.68 17.76 -12.35
C ALA A 237 5.26 17.71 -10.88
N PRO A 238 5.21 16.52 -10.26
CA PRO A 238 4.82 16.38 -8.87
C PRO A 238 5.89 17.02 -7.98
N HIS A 239 5.41 17.77 -6.97
CA HIS A 239 6.24 18.48 -5.98
C HIS A 239 7.05 19.68 -6.50
N ASP A 240 7.08 19.96 -7.79
CA ASP A 240 7.69 21.17 -8.34
C ASP A 240 6.73 22.36 -8.26
N VAL A 241 7.28 23.57 -8.28
CA VAL A 241 6.47 24.78 -8.36
C VAL A 241 6.16 25.07 -9.83
N VAL A 242 4.88 25.13 -10.15
CA VAL A 242 4.39 25.49 -11.49
C VAL A 242 3.55 26.76 -11.41
N TRP A 243 3.67 27.62 -12.43
CA TRP A 243 2.93 28.88 -12.49
C TRP A 243 1.62 28.69 -13.23
N GLN A 244 0.53 29.12 -12.63
CA GLN A 244 -0.82 28.96 -13.20
C GLN A 244 -1.64 30.22 -13.08
N VAL A 245 -2.58 30.40 -14.00
CA VAL A 245 -3.53 31.52 -13.97
C VAL A 245 -4.32 31.50 -12.66
N ALA A 246 -4.42 32.67 -12.02
CA ALA A 246 -5.11 32.80 -10.76
C ALA A 246 -6.59 32.43 -10.87
N ASP A 247 -7.10 31.58 -9.97
CA ASP A 247 -8.51 31.35 -9.76
C ASP A 247 -8.92 31.62 -8.31
N SER A 248 -10.19 31.86 -8.06
CA SER A 248 -10.68 32.24 -6.72
C SER A 248 -10.54 31.12 -5.69
N ALA A 249 -10.70 29.86 -6.11
CA ALA A 249 -10.56 28.70 -5.21
C ALA A 249 -9.10 28.57 -4.71
N ARG A 250 -8.16 28.80 -5.60
CA ARG A 250 -6.73 28.79 -5.29
C ARG A 250 -6.31 29.91 -4.36
N VAL A 251 -6.79 31.12 -4.61
CA VAL A 251 -6.58 32.23 -3.68
C VAL A 251 -7.13 31.89 -2.30
N VAL A 252 -8.34 31.32 -2.20
CA VAL A 252 -8.92 30.88 -0.91
C VAL A 252 -8.07 29.78 -0.27
N GLN A 253 -7.53 28.83 -1.06
CA GLN A 253 -6.64 27.78 -0.54
C GLN A 253 -5.35 28.36 0.05
N ILE A 254 -4.75 29.37 -0.60
CA ILE A 254 -3.57 30.06 -0.06
C ILE A 254 -3.93 30.76 1.25
N LEU A 255 -4.99 31.56 1.26
CA LEU A 255 -5.42 32.34 2.44
C LEU A 255 -5.82 31.48 3.65
N LYS A 256 -6.35 30.28 3.41
CA LYS A 256 -6.78 29.33 4.46
C LYS A 256 -5.71 28.30 4.83
N ASN A 257 -4.52 28.36 4.24
CA ASN A 257 -3.52 27.35 4.54
C ASN A 257 -2.67 27.76 5.75
N PRO A 258 -2.78 27.06 6.89
CA PRO A 258 -2.08 27.41 8.13
C PRO A 258 -0.54 27.37 7.99
N ALA A 259 0.00 26.64 7.01
CA ALA A 259 1.44 26.64 6.78
C ALA A 259 1.99 28.04 6.42
N TYR A 260 1.19 28.91 5.80
CA TYR A 260 1.65 30.28 5.54
C TYR A 260 1.65 31.18 6.78
N ALA A 261 0.98 30.77 7.86
CA ALA A 261 1.05 31.40 9.18
C ALA A 261 2.07 30.67 10.11
N GLY A 262 3.03 29.94 9.56
CA GLY A 262 4.06 29.26 10.33
C GLY A 262 3.59 28.03 11.12
N ALA A 263 2.37 27.55 10.89
CA ALA A 263 1.80 26.46 11.65
C ALA A 263 2.02 25.09 10.96
N TYR A 264 2.59 24.15 11.72
CA TYR A 264 2.61 22.74 11.36
C TYR A 264 1.30 22.09 11.78
N VAL A 265 0.56 21.52 10.83
CA VAL A 265 -0.78 20.92 11.11
C VAL A 265 -0.89 19.52 10.53
N TYR A 266 -1.21 18.56 11.42
CA TYR A 266 -1.52 17.17 11.06
C TYR A 266 -2.97 16.85 11.39
N GLY A 267 -3.63 16.06 10.50
CA GLY A 267 -5.02 15.65 10.71
C GLY A 267 -6.06 16.62 10.14
N ARG A 268 -5.69 17.45 9.14
CA ARG A 268 -6.62 18.37 8.44
C ARG A 268 -7.74 17.66 7.67
N ARG A 269 -7.58 16.36 7.41
CA ARG A 269 -8.57 15.53 6.71
C ARG A 269 -8.74 14.22 7.46
N ARG A 270 -9.99 13.74 7.54
CA ARG A 270 -10.35 12.45 8.13
C ARG A 270 -10.95 11.54 7.06
N ARG A 271 -10.65 10.24 7.10
CA ARG A 271 -11.33 9.25 6.27
C ARG A 271 -12.80 9.16 6.65
N ASP A 272 -13.68 9.14 5.66
CA ASP A 272 -15.12 9.01 5.86
C ASP A 272 -15.62 7.77 5.13
N PRO A 273 -15.96 6.69 5.85
CA PRO A 273 -16.45 5.45 5.27
C PRO A 273 -17.70 5.63 4.40
N LEU A 274 -18.53 6.64 4.71
CA LEU A 274 -19.75 6.94 3.95
C LEU A 274 -19.47 7.54 2.57
N ARG A 275 -18.25 8.02 2.32
CA ARG A 275 -17.81 8.55 1.02
C ARG A 275 -17.04 7.54 0.18
N ARG A 276 -17.31 6.25 0.38
CA ARG A 276 -16.75 5.20 -0.48
C ARG A 276 -17.42 5.23 -1.85
N GLN A 277 -16.63 5.37 -2.92
CA GLN A 277 -17.17 5.26 -4.27
C GLN A 277 -17.49 3.81 -4.60
N PRO A 278 -18.66 3.52 -5.21
CA PRO A 278 -18.98 2.19 -5.68
C PRO A 278 -17.89 1.65 -6.63
N GLY A 279 -17.40 0.45 -6.36
CA GLY A 279 -16.34 -0.19 -7.16
C GLY A 279 -14.91 0.29 -6.87
N SER A 280 -14.69 1.17 -5.89
CA SER A 280 -13.37 1.61 -5.44
C SER A 280 -13.11 1.19 -4.00
N GLU A 281 -11.91 0.67 -3.73
CA GLU A 281 -11.45 0.43 -2.35
C GLU A 281 -11.04 1.73 -1.63
N ARG A 282 -10.96 2.85 -2.35
CA ARG A 282 -10.56 4.13 -1.78
C ARG A 282 -11.71 4.75 -0.98
N ILE A 283 -11.45 4.96 0.31
CA ILE A 283 -12.35 5.69 1.19
C ILE A 283 -12.12 7.18 0.97
N GLY A 284 -13.20 7.94 0.70
CA GLY A 284 -13.15 9.38 0.59
C GLY A 284 -12.69 10.05 1.89
N THR A 285 -12.25 11.30 1.79
CA THR A 285 -11.85 12.09 2.97
C THR A 285 -12.69 13.35 3.09
N VAL A 286 -12.95 13.78 4.33
CA VAL A 286 -13.58 15.06 4.66
C VAL A 286 -12.60 16.00 5.32
N ALA A 287 -12.76 17.30 5.10
CA ALA A 287 -12.01 18.32 5.83
C ALA A 287 -12.48 18.33 7.29
N VAL A 288 -11.53 18.51 8.19
CA VAL A 288 -11.74 18.63 9.64
C VAL A 288 -11.66 20.11 9.99
N ALA A 289 -12.53 20.57 10.89
CA ALA A 289 -12.52 21.93 11.38
C ALA A 289 -11.19 22.25 12.11
N PRO A 290 -10.70 23.50 12.10
CA PRO A 290 -9.41 23.84 12.70
C PRO A 290 -9.29 23.48 14.18
N GLU A 291 -10.37 23.58 14.94
CA GLU A 291 -10.48 23.22 16.35
C GLU A 291 -10.33 21.72 16.61
N ASP A 292 -10.63 20.90 15.61
CA ASP A 292 -10.59 19.42 15.69
C ASP A 292 -9.32 18.83 15.07
N TRP A 293 -8.34 19.65 14.67
CA TRP A 293 -7.08 19.14 14.12
C TRP A 293 -6.32 18.34 15.17
N SER A 294 -5.85 17.17 14.80
CA SER A 294 -5.17 16.26 15.74
C SER A 294 -3.92 16.87 16.34
N ILE A 295 -3.16 17.66 15.56
CA ILE A 295 -1.93 18.32 15.98
C ILE A 295 -1.83 19.66 15.24
N CYS A 296 -1.61 20.74 16.01
CA CYS A 296 -1.35 22.07 15.49
C CYS A 296 -0.23 22.71 16.31
N LEU A 297 0.96 22.79 15.74
CA LEU A 297 2.12 23.46 16.35
C LEU A 297 2.26 24.83 15.69
N LYS A 298 2.06 25.89 16.45
CA LYS A 298 2.28 27.27 16.00
C LYS A 298 3.76 27.60 15.99
N ASP A 299 4.16 28.54 15.17
CA ASP A 299 5.54 29.02 15.07
C ASP A 299 6.57 27.91 14.80
N ALA A 300 6.12 26.86 14.07
CA ALA A 300 6.96 25.72 13.75
C ALA A 300 7.98 26.02 12.62
N HIS A 301 7.74 27.05 11.84
CA HIS A 301 8.61 27.48 10.75
C HIS A 301 8.30 28.94 10.35
N PRO A 302 9.14 29.60 9.49
CA PRO A 302 8.89 30.96 9.04
C PRO A 302 7.51 31.17 8.41
N ALA A 303 6.88 32.30 8.69
CA ALA A 303 5.54 32.65 8.26
C ALA A 303 5.54 33.74 7.18
N TYR A 304 4.58 33.70 6.27
CA TYR A 304 4.28 34.76 5.28
C TYR A 304 3.34 35.81 5.86
N VAL A 305 2.60 35.44 6.88
CA VAL A 305 1.58 36.27 7.54
C VAL A 305 1.53 35.93 9.03
N ASP A 306 1.36 36.97 9.87
CA ASP A 306 1.20 36.87 11.33
C ASP A 306 -0.22 36.40 11.68
#